data_b2df5211cec7bdc8189febf563516992
#
_entry.id   b2df5211cec7bdc8189febf563516992
#
_cell.length_a   1.000
_cell.length_b   1.000
_cell.length_c   1.000
_cell.angle_alpha   90.00
_cell.angle_beta   90.00
_cell.angle_gamma   90.00
#
_symmetry.space_group_name_H-M   'P 1'
#
loop_
_entity.id
_entity.type
_entity.pdbx_description
1 polymer ?
#
loop_
_entity_poly.entity_id
_entity_poly.type
_entity_poly.pdbx_seq_one_letter_code
_entity_poly.pdbx_strand_id
1 'polypeptide(L)'
;MAETATLKVGDEAPDFELPMSPTGEKFKLSDYRGKNAVIINFVPAAFSPVCSNQLPLIEQKRKEFESQGAIPVVISSDGPWAQAAWKKELGVDFPILSDFNPLGETARKYGVLIESRGIANRVVIVVDKHGKVARIQPTEKITDIPDYDPVVACAKG
;
A
#
# COMPACT_ATOMS: atom_id res chain seq x y z
N MET A 1 0.67 0.00 16.77
CA MET A 1 0.20 -1.37 16.51
C MET A 1 1.30 -2.16 15.84
N ALA A 2 1.51 -3.34 16.31
CA ALA A 2 2.58 -4.20 15.84
C ALA A 2 2.09 -5.39 15.00
N GLU A 3 0.77 -5.51 14.75
CA GLU A 3 0.24 -6.66 14.06
C GLU A 3 -1.06 -6.42 13.31
N THR A 4 -1.31 -7.26 12.30
CA THR A 4 -2.61 -7.44 11.65
C THR A 4 -3.17 -8.81 12.06
N ALA A 5 -4.26 -9.25 11.43
CA ALA A 5 -4.80 -10.58 11.69
C ALA A 5 -3.83 -11.72 11.36
N THR A 6 -2.87 -11.51 10.46
CA THR A 6 -1.96 -12.56 9.97
C THR A 6 -0.48 -12.23 10.12
N LEU A 7 -0.11 -10.97 10.39
CA LEU A 7 1.28 -10.50 10.39
C LEU A 7 1.61 -9.68 11.62
N LYS A 8 2.87 -9.72 11.99
CA LYS A 8 3.46 -8.83 13.00
C LYS A 8 4.81 -8.32 12.50
N VAL A 9 5.32 -7.27 13.14
CA VAL A 9 6.64 -6.73 12.84
C VAL A 9 7.69 -7.83 13.02
N GLY A 10 8.58 -7.94 12.04
CA GLY A 10 9.61 -8.97 11.99
C GLY A 10 9.26 -10.16 11.10
N ASP A 11 7.99 -10.35 10.79
CA ASP A 11 7.56 -11.43 9.89
C ASP A 11 8.03 -11.15 8.46
N GLU A 12 8.20 -12.23 7.70
CA GLU A 12 8.41 -12.10 6.27
C GLU A 12 7.14 -11.61 5.60
N ALA A 13 7.23 -10.53 4.81
CA ALA A 13 6.08 -10.00 4.10
C ALA A 13 5.68 -10.95 2.96
N PRO A 14 4.40 -11.34 2.86
CA PRO A 14 3.95 -12.16 1.75
C PRO A 14 4.23 -11.50 0.40
N ASP A 15 4.78 -12.27 -0.53
CA ASP A 15 5.02 -11.78 -1.88
C ASP A 15 3.70 -11.60 -2.63
N PHE A 16 3.70 -10.69 -3.59
CA PHE A 16 2.56 -10.49 -4.48
C PHE A 16 3.03 -9.94 -5.81
N GLU A 17 2.23 -10.18 -6.84
CA GLU A 17 2.40 -9.57 -8.15
C GLU A 17 1.03 -9.07 -8.60
N LEU A 18 0.90 -7.76 -8.75
CA LEU A 18 -0.38 -7.11 -9.03
C LEU A 18 -0.28 -6.18 -10.22
N PRO A 19 -1.36 -6.06 -11.03
CA PRO A 19 -1.39 -5.07 -12.10
C PRO A 19 -1.21 -3.66 -11.57
N MET A 20 -0.37 -2.89 -12.21
CA MET A 20 -0.16 -1.47 -11.91
C MET A 20 -0.68 -0.56 -13.03
N SER A 21 -1.24 -1.15 -14.09
CA SER A 21 -1.85 -0.42 -15.18
C SER A 21 -2.84 -1.31 -15.92
N PRO A 22 -3.77 -0.73 -16.70
CA PRO A 22 -4.67 -1.53 -17.54
C PRO A 22 -3.96 -2.22 -18.72
N THR A 23 -2.73 -1.82 -19.03
CA THR A 23 -1.99 -2.29 -20.21
C THR A 23 -1.05 -3.45 -19.91
N GLY A 24 -1.10 -4.02 -18.70
CA GLY A 24 -0.44 -5.27 -18.38
C GLY A 24 0.83 -5.16 -17.56
N GLU A 25 1.31 -3.96 -17.25
CA GLU A 25 2.46 -3.81 -16.36
C GLU A 25 2.08 -4.29 -14.96
N LYS A 26 3.02 -4.98 -14.33
CA LYS A 26 2.81 -5.54 -13.00
C LYS A 26 3.90 -5.10 -12.05
N PHE A 27 3.53 -4.99 -10.76
CA PHE A 27 4.44 -4.73 -9.67
C PHE A 27 4.59 -6.02 -8.86
N LYS A 28 5.82 -6.48 -8.67
CA LYS A 28 6.11 -7.67 -7.87
C LYS A 28 6.97 -7.27 -6.70
N LEU A 29 6.48 -7.53 -5.48
CA LEU A 29 7.17 -7.10 -4.26
C LEU A 29 8.59 -7.67 -4.18
N SER A 30 8.78 -8.95 -4.51
CA SER A 30 10.08 -9.60 -4.40
C SER A 30 11.15 -9.04 -5.33
N ASP A 31 10.77 -8.31 -6.40
CA ASP A 31 11.75 -7.65 -7.28
C ASP A 31 12.53 -6.56 -6.55
N TYR A 32 11.98 -6.05 -5.44
CA TYR A 32 12.62 -4.98 -4.66
C TYR A 32 13.40 -5.50 -3.47
N ARG A 33 13.33 -6.80 -3.18
CA ARG A 33 14.09 -7.41 -2.08
C ARG A 33 15.58 -7.25 -2.35
N GLY A 34 16.30 -6.75 -1.35
CA GLY A 34 17.74 -6.44 -1.49
C GLY A 34 18.04 -5.10 -2.11
N LYS A 35 17.02 -4.34 -2.54
CA LYS A 35 17.18 -3.06 -3.24
C LYS A 35 16.50 -1.91 -2.52
N ASN A 36 15.21 -2.05 -2.22
CA ASN A 36 14.38 -0.97 -1.71
C ASN A 36 13.45 -1.46 -0.62
N ALA A 37 13.15 -0.59 0.36
CA ALA A 37 11.99 -0.74 1.19
C ALA A 37 10.74 -0.37 0.38
N VAL A 38 9.60 -0.96 0.70
CA VAL A 38 8.32 -0.67 0.03
C VAL A 38 7.31 -0.23 1.08
N ILE A 39 6.70 0.92 0.86
CA ILE A 39 5.66 1.46 1.74
C ILE A 39 4.31 1.08 1.13
N ILE A 40 3.69 0.07 1.70
CA ILE A 40 2.41 -0.45 1.18
C ILE A 40 1.26 0.25 1.86
N ASN A 41 0.46 0.97 1.09
CA ASN A 41 -0.73 1.66 1.60
C ASN A 41 -1.97 0.91 1.14
N PHE A 42 -2.56 0.11 2.03
CA PHE A 42 -3.87 -0.48 1.75
C PHE A 42 -4.95 0.57 1.96
N VAL A 43 -5.81 0.74 0.97
CA VAL A 43 -6.92 1.69 1.02
C VAL A 43 -8.21 1.02 0.58
N PRO A 44 -9.37 1.47 1.13
CA PRO A 44 -10.64 0.81 0.85
C PRO A 44 -11.12 0.90 -0.59
N ALA A 45 -11.10 2.09 -1.20
CA ALA A 45 -11.70 2.25 -2.53
C ALA A 45 -11.19 3.50 -3.25
N ALA A 46 -10.94 3.36 -4.54
CA ALA A 46 -10.67 4.48 -5.43
C ALA A 46 -11.86 5.45 -5.41
N PHE A 47 -11.57 6.73 -5.57
CA PHE A 47 -12.55 7.82 -5.60
C PHE A 47 -13.30 8.07 -4.29
N SER A 48 -13.08 7.28 -3.23
CA SER A 48 -13.68 7.60 -1.94
C SER A 48 -13.05 8.89 -1.38
N PRO A 49 -13.81 9.71 -0.61
CA PRO A 49 -13.30 11.01 -0.16
C PRO A 49 -12.03 10.92 0.67
N VAL A 50 -11.97 10.00 1.61
CA VAL A 50 -10.79 9.86 2.50
C VAL A 50 -9.58 9.36 1.72
N CYS A 51 -9.76 8.36 0.85
CA CYS A 51 -8.66 7.86 0.03
C CYS A 51 -8.16 8.93 -0.93
N SER A 52 -9.06 9.72 -1.53
CA SER A 52 -8.69 10.82 -2.42
C SER A 52 -7.95 11.93 -1.71
N ASN A 53 -8.14 12.09 -0.40
CA ASN A 53 -7.37 13.03 0.42
C ASN A 53 -6.04 12.44 0.88
N GLN A 54 -5.98 11.11 1.04
CA GLN A 54 -4.76 10.42 1.50
C GLN A 54 -3.66 10.40 0.44
N LEU A 55 -4.00 10.11 -0.81
CA LEU A 55 -3.00 9.91 -1.86
C LEU A 55 -2.14 11.16 -2.13
N PRO A 56 -2.68 12.38 -2.16
CA PRO A 56 -1.84 13.56 -2.29
C PRO A 56 -0.83 13.73 -1.15
N LEU A 57 -1.16 13.28 0.06
CA LEU A 57 -0.21 13.31 1.18
C LEU A 57 0.94 12.34 0.94
N ILE A 58 0.66 11.16 0.39
CA ILE A 58 1.71 10.20 0.02
C ILE A 58 2.61 10.81 -1.05
N GLU A 59 2.02 11.50 -2.03
CA GLU A 59 2.78 12.16 -3.09
C GLU A 59 3.70 13.25 -2.53
N GLN A 60 3.24 14.03 -1.55
CA GLN A 60 4.06 15.03 -0.87
C GLN A 60 5.25 14.41 -0.16
N LYS A 61 5.10 13.19 0.37
CA LYS A 61 6.17 12.47 1.07
C LYS A 61 7.03 11.62 0.13
N ARG A 62 6.64 11.48 -1.12
CA ARG A 62 7.30 10.56 -2.06
C ARG A 62 8.79 10.81 -2.20
N LYS A 63 9.21 12.07 -2.28
CA LYS A 63 10.63 12.41 -2.39
C LYS A 63 11.41 12.03 -1.14
N GLU A 64 10.82 12.20 0.04
CA GLU A 64 11.44 11.78 1.29
C GLU A 64 11.61 10.25 1.33
N PHE A 65 10.59 9.50 0.93
CA PHE A 65 10.69 8.05 0.84
C PHE A 65 11.78 7.63 -0.13
N GLU A 66 11.77 8.20 -1.33
CA GLU A 66 12.74 7.85 -2.38
C GLU A 66 14.17 8.21 -1.99
N SER A 67 14.37 9.32 -1.26
CA SER A 67 15.69 9.72 -0.77
C SER A 67 16.26 8.72 0.25
N GLN A 68 15.39 7.93 0.88
CA GLN A 68 15.76 6.89 1.83
C GLN A 68 15.80 5.50 1.19
N GLY A 69 15.61 5.43 -0.12
CA GLY A 69 15.57 4.16 -0.84
C GLY A 69 14.26 3.41 -0.72
N ALA A 70 13.17 4.08 -0.34
CA ALA A 70 11.86 3.46 -0.19
C ALA A 70 10.92 3.87 -1.31
N ILE A 71 10.03 2.97 -1.70
CA ILE A 71 9.05 3.18 -2.77
C ILE A 71 7.65 3.08 -2.21
N PRO A 72 6.82 4.14 -2.31
CA PRO A 72 5.42 4.04 -1.90
C PRO A 72 4.58 3.40 -2.99
N VAL A 73 3.64 2.55 -2.59
CA VAL A 73 2.61 1.99 -3.46
C VAL A 73 1.28 2.01 -2.72
N VAL A 74 0.20 2.03 -3.48
CA VAL A 74 -1.16 1.96 -2.95
C VAL A 74 -1.82 0.70 -3.50
N ILE A 75 -2.52 -0.03 -2.66
CA ILE A 75 -3.27 -1.23 -3.05
C ILE A 75 -4.74 -1.04 -2.69
N SER A 76 -5.61 -1.21 -3.67
CA SER A 76 -7.04 -1.29 -3.46
C SER A 76 -7.62 -2.45 -4.28
N SER A 77 -8.83 -2.89 -3.96
CA SER A 77 -9.48 -3.97 -4.69
C SER A 77 -10.21 -3.51 -5.95
N ASP A 78 -10.01 -2.26 -6.36
CA ASP A 78 -10.58 -1.73 -7.60
C ASP A 78 -9.88 -2.29 -8.83
N GLY A 79 -10.56 -2.29 -9.96
CA GLY A 79 -9.99 -2.71 -11.24
C GLY A 79 -8.94 -1.73 -11.77
N PRO A 80 -8.06 -2.18 -12.68
CA PRO A 80 -6.96 -1.33 -13.17
C PRO A 80 -7.41 -0.07 -13.91
N TRP A 81 -8.53 -0.13 -14.63
CA TRP A 81 -9.06 1.04 -15.34
C TRP A 81 -9.55 2.13 -14.39
N ALA A 82 -10.24 1.74 -13.32
CA ALA A 82 -10.69 2.70 -12.31
C ALA A 82 -9.50 3.33 -11.60
N GLN A 83 -8.50 2.53 -11.28
CA GLN A 83 -7.28 3.04 -10.61
C GLN A 83 -6.49 3.97 -11.53
N ALA A 84 -6.40 3.68 -12.82
CA ALA A 84 -5.71 4.55 -13.77
C ALA A 84 -6.41 5.92 -13.88
N ALA A 85 -7.74 5.93 -13.93
CA ALA A 85 -8.51 7.16 -13.95
C ALA A 85 -8.32 7.97 -12.66
N TRP A 86 -8.32 7.30 -11.52
CA TRP A 86 -8.14 7.93 -10.22
C TRP A 86 -6.75 8.53 -10.08
N LYS A 87 -5.72 7.78 -10.47
CA LYS A 87 -4.33 8.24 -10.46
C LYS A 87 -4.16 9.51 -11.31
N LYS A 88 -4.76 9.51 -12.51
CA LYS A 88 -4.70 10.65 -13.42
C LYS A 88 -5.39 11.87 -12.82
N GLU A 89 -6.57 11.68 -12.24
CA GLU A 89 -7.33 12.76 -11.62
C GLU A 89 -6.57 13.40 -10.46
N LEU A 90 -5.92 12.58 -9.62
CA LEU A 90 -5.17 13.07 -8.46
C LEU A 90 -3.78 13.59 -8.82
N GLY A 91 -3.26 13.26 -9.99
CA GLY A 91 -1.93 13.71 -10.41
C GLY A 91 -0.79 13.11 -9.60
N VAL A 92 -0.93 11.89 -9.10
CA VAL A 92 0.12 11.21 -8.33
C VAL A 92 0.96 10.29 -9.23
N ASP A 93 2.23 10.10 -8.87
CA ASP A 93 3.19 9.36 -9.70
C ASP A 93 3.57 7.98 -9.17
N PHE A 94 3.20 7.64 -7.94
CA PHE A 94 3.49 6.31 -7.41
C PHE A 94 2.53 5.26 -7.96
N PRO A 95 2.91 3.97 -7.96
CA PRO A 95 2.03 2.91 -8.46
C PRO A 95 0.79 2.72 -7.60
N ILE A 96 -0.35 2.50 -8.27
CA ILE A 96 -1.58 2.04 -7.63
C ILE A 96 -1.85 0.64 -8.18
N LEU A 97 -1.93 -0.33 -7.27
CA LEU A 97 -1.96 -1.75 -7.60
C LEU A 97 -3.36 -2.32 -7.42
N SER A 98 -3.77 -3.17 -8.37
CA SER A 98 -5.12 -3.73 -8.39
C SER A 98 -5.16 -5.10 -7.73
N ASP A 99 -5.80 -5.18 -6.57
CA ASP A 99 -6.05 -6.42 -5.85
C ASP A 99 -7.47 -6.92 -6.18
N PHE A 100 -7.80 -6.92 -7.47
CA PHE A 100 -9.15 -7.15 -7.97
C PHE A 100 -9.42 -8.61 -8.31
N ASN A 101 -8.41 -9.36 -8.78
CA ASN A 101 -8.60 -10.72 -9.26
C ASN A 101 -7.45 -11.64 -8.83
N PRO A 102 -7.66 -12.56 -7.90
CA PRO A 102 -8.88 -12.75 -7.09
C PRO A 102 -9.12 -11.59 -6.14
N LEU A 103 -10.37 -11.23 -5.95
CA LEU A 103 -10.75 -10.05 -5.18
C LEU A 103 -10.21 -10.08 -3.76
N GLY A 104 -9.38 -9.09 -3.43
CA GLY A 104 -8.87 -8.92 -2.07
C GLY A 104 -7.85 -9.96 -1.61
N GLU A 105 -7.28 -10.75 -2.52
CA GLU A 105 -6.36 -11.83 -2.15
C GLU A 105 -5.13 -11.31 -1.39
N THR A 106 -4.52 -10.23 -1.87
CA THR A 106 -3.34 -9.66 -1.22
C THR A 106 -3.71 -9.06 0.13
N ALA A 107 -4.81 -8.33 0.21
CA ALA A 107 -5.29 -7.79 1.49
C ALA A 107 -5.57 -8.92 2.49
N ARG A 108 -6.10 -10.05 2.04
CA ARG A 108 -6.32 -11.22 2.90
C ARG A 108 -5.02 -11.79 3.41
N LYS A 109 -4.01 -11.96 2.54
CA LYS A 109 -2.69 -12.45 2.94
C LYS A 109 -2.04 -11.55 3.99
N TYR A 110 -2.24 -10.24 3.87
CA TYR A 110 -1.69 -9.27 4.82
C TYR A 110 -2.56 -9.08 6.06
N GLY A 111 -3.72 -9.73 6.12
CA GLY A 111 -4.60 -9.68 7.28
C GLY A 111 -5.34 -8.37 7.44
N VAL A 112 -5.58 -7.64 6.35
CA VAL A 112 -6.22 -6.32 6.36
C VAL A 112 -7.52 -6.28 5.55
N LEU A 113 -7.99 -7.41 5.03
CA LEU A 113 -9.23 -7.47 4.26
C LEU A 113 -10.45 -7.40 5.17
N ILE A 114 -11.41 -6.56 4.82
CA ILE A 114 -12.74 -6.57 5.42
C ILE A 114 -13.59 -7.54 4.59
N GLU A 115 -13.67 -8.80 5.06
CA GLU A 115 -14.28 -9.89 4.28
C GLU A 115 -15.71 -9.59 3.85
N SER A 116 -16.50 -8.99 4.72
CA SER A 116 -17.91 -8.70 4.44
C SER A 116 -18.11 -7.65 3.35
N ARG A 117 -17.07 -6.90 3.00
CA ARG A 117 -17.16 -5.80 2.05
C ARG A 117 -16.24 -5.95 0.84
N GLY A 118 -15.33 -6.92 0.86
CA GLY A 118 -14.37 -7.14 -0.22
C GLY A 118 -13.38 -6.01 -0.42
N ILE A 119 -13.17 -5.18 0.58
CA ILE A 119 -12.24 -4.04 0.53
C ILE A 119 -11.21 -4.15 1.64
N ALA A 120 -10.06 -3.52 1.44
CA ALA A 120 -9.03 -3.44 2.47
C ALA A 120 -9.43 -2.42 3.55
N ASN A 121 -9.03 -2.68 4.78
CA ASN A 121 -9.00 -1.65 5.80
C ASN A 121 -7.85 -0.68 5.48
N ARG A 122 -7.86 0.50 6.10
CA ARG A 122 -6.83 1.52 5.84
C ARG A 122 -5.63 1.25 6.77
N VAL A 123 -4.59 0.67 6.20
CA VAL A 123 -3.40 0.26 6.95
C VAL A 123 -2.16 0.52 6.11
N VAL A 124 -1.11 1.08 6.72
CA VAL A 124 0.19 1.24 6.08
C VAL A 124 1.11 0.15 6.62
N ILE A 125 1.76 -0.58 5.72
CA ILE A 125 2.73 -1.61 6.08
C ILE A 125 4.06 -1.28 5.40
N VAL A 126 5.10 -1.10 6.20
CA VAL A 126 6.46 -0.87 5.71
C VAL A 126 7.16 -2.21 5.61
N VAL A 127 7.60 -2.56 4.41
CA VAL A 127 8.42 -3.75 4.17
C VAL A 127 9.85 -3.25 3.94
N ASP A 128 10.80 -3.72 4.73
CA ASP A 128 12.19 -3.30 4.58
C ASP A 128 12.85 -3.95 3.35
N LYS A 129 14.06 -3.53 3.05
CA LYS A 129 14.77 -4.06 1.87
C LYS A 129 15.12 -5.55 1.98
N HIS A 130 14.99 -6.15 3.15
CA HIS A 130 15.21 -7.58 3.36
C HIS A 130 13.90 -8.40 3.22
N GLY A 131 12.78 -7.73 2.92
CA GLY A 131 11.49 -8.39 2.77
C GLY A 131 10.76 -8.64 4.08
N LYS A 132 11.19 -7.99 5.17
CA LYS A 132 10.55 -8.15 6.48
C LYS A 132 9.62 -6.99 6.77
N VAL A 133 8.55 -7.27 7.50
CA VAL A 133 7.63 -6.23 7.97
C VAL A 133 8.34 -5.40 9.04
N ALA A 134 8.60 -4.14 8.73
CA ALA A 134 9.28 -3.22 9.64
C ALA A 134 8.31 -2.39 10.49
N ARG A 135 7.11 -2.13 9.97
CA ARG A 135 6.09 -1.36 10.67
C ARG A 135 4.71 -1.69 10.15
N ILE A 136 3.75 -1.71 11.07
CA ILE A 136 2.32 -1.80 10.73
C ILE A 136 1.64 -0.61 11.39
N GLN A 137 0.99 0.23 10.57
CA GLN A 137 0.32 1.43 11.06
C GLN A 137 -1.14 1.45 10.60
N PRO A 138 -2.07 0.98 11.44
CA PRO A 138 -3.49 1.13 11.18
C PRO A 138 -3.96 2.52 11.58
N THR A 139 -5.21 2.83 11.26
CA THR A 139 -5.91 3.99 11.80
C THR A 139 -6.96 3.52 12.82
N GLU A 140 -7.38 4.39 13.73
CA GLU A 140 -8.46 4.03 14.66
C GLU A 140 -9.76 3.78 13.93
N LYS A 141 -10.05 4.62 12.92
CA LYS A 141 -11.25 4.50 12.08
C LYS A 141 -10.84 4.43 10.62
N ILE A 142 -11.61 3.71 9.83
CA ILE A 142 -11.37 3.60 8.39
C ILE A 142 -11.43 4.97 7.68
N THR A 143 -12.08 5.94 8.30
CA THR A 143 -12.18 7.32 7.78
C THR A 143 -11.01 8.22 8.20
N ASP A 144 -10.09 7.73 9.01
CA ASP A 144 -8.91 8.50 9.42
C ASP A 144 -7.81 8.36 8.37
N ILE A 145 -7.01 9.42 8.20
CA ILE A 145 -5.81 9.37 7.36
C ILE A 145 -4.63 8.98 8.25
N PRO A 146 -3.78 8.02 7.82
CA PRO A 146 -2.61 7.63 8.62
C PRO A 146 -1.65 8.79 8.82
N ASP A 147 -0.96 8.78 9.98
CA ASP A 147 0.15 9.69 10.22
C ASP A 147 1.39 9.13 9.51
N TYR A 148 1.94 9.88 8.57
CA TYR A 148 3.09 9.45 7.78
C TYR A 148 4.44 9.79 8.39
N ASP A 149 4.50 10.62 9.45
CA ASP A 149 5.79 10.96 10.07
C ASP A 149 6.50 9.73 10.64
N PRO A 150 5.83 8.84 11.41
CA PRO A 150 6.49 7.60 11.84
C PRO A 150 6.84 6.66 10.68
N VAL A 151 6.06 6.70 9.60
CA VAL A 151 6.32 5.87 8.41
C VAL A 151 7.59 6.34 7.72
N VAL A 152 7.76 7.66 7.54
CA VAL A 152 8.98 8.25 6.98
C VAL A 152 10.18 7.88 7.83
N ALA A 153 10.07 8.00 9.15
CA ALA A 153 11.16 7.67 10.06
C ALA A 153 11.55 6.18 9.96
N CYS A 154 10.60 5.29 9.75
CA CYS A 154 10.83 3.85 9.64
C CYS A 154 11.38 3.43 8.29
N ALA A 155 11.17 4.22 7.24
CA ALA A 155 11.54 3.87 5.86
C ALA A 155 13.05 3.90 5.59
N LYS A 156 13.84 4.29 6.57
CA LYS A 156 15.31 4.30 6.48
C LYS A 156 15.85 2.88 6.51
N GLY A 157 15.48 2.10 5.64
CA GLY A 157 15.85 0.73 5.48
C GLY A 157 17.00 0.15 6.26
#